data_aa403361de510610d038ba234cb94079
#
_entry.id   aa403361de510610d038ba234cb94079
#
_cell.length_a   1.000
_cell.length_b   1.000
_cell.length_c   1.000
_cell.angle_alpha   90.00
_cell.angle_beta   90.00
_cell.angle_gamma   90.00
#
_symmetry.space_group_name_H-M   'P 1'
#
loop_
_entity.id
_entity.type
_entity.pdbx_description
1 polymer ?
#
loop_
_entity_poly.entity_id
_entity_poly.type
_entity_poly.pdbx_seq_one_letter_code
_entity_poly.pdbx_strand_id
1 'polypeptide(L)'
;MMLSSNLAVFDMDGTLIQGRLVFALADRFDLSDKVRSIQSHRLMAGHEQTKAIAALFAGLTTKDLESAIASIPFTKNCERTIAALKDRGYKIGIISDSYTIAAGFVADRLNLDFVMANKLQIFNGKITGKVDMPLGWDRIGCYCKISVCKRYHLEKSADYFCVPIENTLAVGDTKSDICMIQRAGVGIAFMPKDEEIKKASDKIVNEPDLLKVLNFVNKAF
;
A
#
# COMPACT_ATOMS: atom_id res chain seq x y z
N MET A 1 32.12 -7.43 2.57
CA MET A 1 31.61 -6.43 1.62
C MET A 1 30.14 -6.21 1.99
N MET A 2 29.82 -5.15 2.73
CA MET A 2 28.43 -4.83 2.99
C MET A 2 27.83 -4.30 1.69
N LEU A 3 26.97 -5.08 1.07
CA LEU A 3 26.08 -4.56 0.03
C LEU A 3 25.22 -3.51 0.72
N SER A 4 25.36 -2.26 0.33
CA SER A 4 24.45 -1.19 0.70
C SER A 4 23.06 -1.60 0.18
N SER A 5 22.27 -2.24 1.03
CA SER A 5 20.93 -2.65 0.64
C SER A 5 20.07 -1.39 0.59
N ASN A 6 19.27 -1.27 -0.45
CA ASN A 6 18.25 -0.25 -0.57
C ASN A 6 16.87 -0.89 -0.34
N LEU A 7 15.90 -0.12 0.13
CA LEU A 7 14.54 -0.58 0.35
C LEU A 7 13.56 0.31 -0.42
N ALA A 8 12.67 -0.28 -1.19
CA ALA A 8 11.55 0.43 -1.81
C ALA A 8 10.23 -0.11 -1.25
N VAL A 9 9.37 0.78 -0.79
CA VAL A 9 8.02 0.44 -0.36
C VAL A 9 7.00 1.17 -1.22
N PHE A 10 5.98 0.44 -1.61
CA PHE A 10 4.90 0.96 -2.42
C PHE A 10 3.56 0.81 -1.69
N ASP A 11 2.70 1.80 -1.82
CA ASP A 11 1.27 1.54 -1.66
C ASP A 11 0.78 0.65 -2.80
N MET A 12 -0.35 -0.04 -2.58
CA MET A 12 -0.95 -0.93 -3.57
C MET A 12 -2.00 -0.21 -4.43
N ASP A 13 -3.06 0.25 -3.77
CA ASP A 13 -4.28 0.77 -4.41
C ASP A 13 -4.08 2.16 -5.02
N GLY A 14 -4.08 2.29 -6.33
CA GLY A 14 -3.80 3.54 -7.04
C GLY A 14 -2.32 3.81 -7.30
N THR A 15 -1.43 2.94 -6.82
CA THR A 15 0.02 3.01 -7.03
C THR A 15 0.52 1.84 -7.88
N LEU A 16 0.54 0.61 -7.36
CA LEU A 16 0.92 -0.59 -8.13
C LEU A 16 -0.20 -1.06 -9.06
N ILE A 17 -1.46 -0.88 -8.65
CA ILE A 17 -2.66 -1.25 -9.42
C ILE A 17 -3.51 -0.02 -9.75
N GLN A 18 -4.23 -0.06 -10.89
CA GLN A 18 -5.06 1.04 -11.40
C GLN A 18 -6.47 0.99 -10.79
N GLY A 19 -6.58 1.25 -9.50
CA GLY A 19 -7.88 1.23 -8.82
C GLY A 19 -7.74 0.88 -7.36
N ARG A 20 -8.88 0.61 -6.74
CA ARG A 20 -8.93 0.24 -5.31
C ARG A 20 -9.70 -1.05 -5.14
N LEU A 21 -9.07 -2.05 -4.48
CA LEU A 21 -9.66 -3.36 -4.22
C LEU A 21 -11.04 -3.27 -3.59
N VAL A 22 -11.21 -2.41 -2.58
CA VAL A 22 -12.48 -2.29 -1.85
C VAL A 22 -13.64 -1.89 -2.76
N PHE A 23 -13.40 -1.06 -3.79
CA PHE A 23 -14.42 -0.71 -4.78
C PHE A 23 -14.64 -1.82 -5.79
N ALA A 24 -13.58 -2.44 -6.32
CA ALA A 24 -13.71 -3.56 -7.25
C ALA A 24 -14.49 -4.73 -6.63
N LEU A 25 -14.32 -4.96 -5.32
CA LEU A 25 -15.09 -5.96 -4.59
C LEU A 25 -16.54 -5.47 -4.34
N ALA A 26 -16.71 -4.23 -3.88
CA ALA A 26 -18.02 -3.67 -3.56
C ALA A 26 -18.94 -3.56 -4.77
N ASP A 27 -18.42 -3.20 -5.94
CA ASP A 27 -19.18 -3.10 -7.20
C ASP A 27 -19.79 -4.45 -7.63
N ARG A 28 -19.14 -5.57 -7.31
CA ARG A 28 -19.62 -6.91 -7.62
C ARG A 28 -20.83 -7.36 -6.77
N PHE A 29 -21.02 -6.71 -5.61
CA PHE A 29 -22.00 -7.12 -4.60
C PHE A 29 -22.94 -5.97 -4.20
N ASP A 30 -23.05 -4.92 -5.03
CA ASP A 30 -23.89 -3.75 -4.80
C ASP A 30 -23.66 -3.05 -3.46
N LEU A 31 -22.39 -3.02 -3.02
CA LEU A 31 -21.95 -2.41 -1.76
C LEU A 31 -21.26 -1.05 -1.93
N SER A 32 -21.09 -0.57 -3.15
CA SER A 32 -20.28 0.61 -3.47
C SER A 32 -20.75 1.88 -2.76
N ASP A 33 -22.04 2.13 -2.66
CA ASP A 33 -22.58 3.29 -1.96
C ASP A 33 -22.33 3.21 -0.44
N LYS A 34 -22.39 2.01 0.14
CA LYS A 34 -22.07 1.80 1.56
C LYS A 34 -20.60 2.06 1.83
N VAL A 35 -19.70 1.57 0.96
CA VAL A 35 -18.24 1.84 1.08
C VAL A 35 -17.95 3.33 0.96
N ARG A 36 -18.57 4.03 -0.03
CA ARG A 36 -18.41 5.49 -0.19
C ARG A 36 -18.90 6.25 1.02
N SER A 37 -20.05 5.87 1.57
CA SER A 37 -20.61 6.48 2.79
C SER A 37 -19.65 6.37 3.97
N ILE A 38 -19.07 5.18 4.21
CA ILE A 38 -18.07 4.98 5.28
C ILE A 38 -16.83 5.83 5.04
N GLN A 39 -16.28 5.83 3.82
CA GLN A 39 -15.05 6.56 3.51
C GLN A 39 -15.22 8.09 3.56
N SER A 40 -16.41 8.60 3.30
CA SER A 40 -16.74 10.03 3.40
C SER A 40 -17.01 10.51 4.84
N HIS A 41 -17.09 9.61 5.81
CA HIS A 41 -17.42 9.93 7.19
C HIS A 41 -16.23 10.60 7.90
N ARG A 42 -16.22 11.94 7.91
CA ARG A 42 -15.07 12.77 8.35
C ARG A 42 -14.68 12.61 9.83
N LEU A 43 -15.61 12.18 10.68
CA LEU A 43 -15.36 11.99 12.13
C LEU A 43 -14.87 10.57 12.47
N MET A 44 -14.92 9.64 11.53
CA MET A 44 -14.47 8.26 11.75
C MET A 44 -12.97 8.16 11.45
N ALA A 45 -12.19 7.65 12.39
CA ALA A 45 -10.76 7.41 12.17
C ALA A 45 -10.53 6.33 11.09
N GLY A 46 -9.40 6.39 10.39
CA GLY A 46 -9.13 5.49 9.28
C GLY A 46 -9.19 4.00 9.65
N HIS A 47 -8.71 3.63 10.83
CA HIS A 47 -8.81 2.24 11.32
C HIS A 47 -10.26 1.81 11.63
N GLU A 48 -11.13 2.74 12.03
CA GLU A 48 -12.55 2.45 12.23
C GLU A 48 -13.29 2.28 10.90
N GLN A 49 -12.96 3.10 9.88
CA GLN A 49 -13.45 2.92 8.52
C GLN A 49 -13.06 1.54 7.97
N THR A 50 -11.82 1.10 8.19
CA THR A 50 -11.36 -0.23 7.80
C THR A 50 -12.19 -1.34 8.44
N LYS A 51 -12.51 -1.24 9.75
CA LYS A 51 -13.41 -2.20 10.43
C LYS A 51 -14.81 -2.22 9.82
N ALA A 52 -15.37 -1.04 9.59
CA ALA A 52 -16.72 -0.91 9.04
C ALA A 52 -16.81 -1.48 7.60
N ILE A 53 -15.78 -1.24 6.77
CA ILE A 53 -15.72 -1.81 5.41
C ILE A 53 -15.55 -3.33 5.47
N ALA A 54 -14.67 -3.86 6.32
CA ALA A 54 -14.50 -5.30 6.48
C ALA A 54 -15.81 -6.00 6.91
N ALA A 55 -16.60 -5.36 7.76
CA ALA A 55 -17.91 -5.87 8.17
C ALA A 55 -18.90 -5.97 7.02
N LEU A 56 -18.85 -5.07 6.03
CA LEU A 56 -19.69 -5.15 4.82
C LEU A 56 -19.39 -6.38 3.96
N PHE A 57 -18.18 -6.90 4.02
CA PHE A 57 -17.73 -8.04 3.22
C PHE A 57 -17.96 -9.39 3.92
N ALA A 58 -18.65 -9.40 5.08
CA ALA A 58 -19.00 -10.64 5.78
C ALA A 58 -19.79 -11.58 4.86
N GLY A 59 -19.39 -12.85 4.83
CA GLY A 59 -20.01 -13.89 4.00
C GLY A 59 -19.42 -14.04 2.60
N LEU A 60 -18.70 -13.06 2.08
CA LEU A 60 -17.97 -13.19 0.81
C LEU A 60 -16.83 -14.20 0.97
N THR A 61 -16.44 -14.84 -0.13
CA THR A 61 -15.38 -15.85 -0.12
C THR A 61 -14.00 -15.24 -0.43
N THR A 62 -12.94 -15.97 -0.08
CA THR A 62 -11.58 -15.60 -0.50
C THR A 62 -11.45 -15.54 -2.02
N LYS A 63 -12.19 -16.44 -2.74
CA LYS A 63 -12.22 -16.43 -4.21
C LYS A 63 -12.85 -15.18 -4.81
N ASP A 64 -13.87 -14.60 -4.15
CA ASP A 64 -14.46 -13.33 -4.58
C ASP A 64 -13.42 -12.22 -4.51
N LEU A 65 -12.63 -12.19 -3.44
CA LEU A 65 -11.58 -11.20 -3.23
C LEU A 65 -10.41 -11.41 -4.24
N GLU A 66 -9.97 -12.65 -4.44
CA GLU A 66 -8.96 -13.00 -5.44
C GLU A 66 -9.41 -12.62 -6.87
N SER A 67 -10.67 -12.89 -7.20
CA SER A 67 -11.24 -12.51 -8.49
C SER A 67 -11.36 -11.00 -8.66
N ALA A 68 -11.65 -10.27 -7.58
CA ALA A 68 -11.71 -8.82 -7.61
C ALA A 68 -10.31 -8.22 -7.87
N ILE A 69 -9.29 -8.67 -7.12
CA ILE A 69 -7.92 -8.15 -7.33
C ILE A 69 -7.36 -8.53 -8.70
N ALA A 70 -7.64 -9.74 -9.20
CA ALA A 70 -7.20 -10.19 -10.50
C ALA A 70 -7.80 -9.37 -11.67
N SER A 71 -8.96 -8.74 -11.46
CA SER A 71 -9.59 -7.89 -12.47
C SER A 71 -9.03 -6.46 -12.53
N ILE A 72 -8.23 -6.05 -11.56
CA ILE A 72 -7.63 -4.72 -11.54
C ILE A 72 -6.28 -4.76 -12.28
N PRO A 73 -6.09 -3.96 -13.34
CA PRO A 73 -4.84 -3.96 -14.07
C PRO A 73 -3.71 -3.35 -13.23
N PHE A 74 -2.48 -3.80 -13.46
CA PHE A 74 -1.30 -3.11 -12.96
C PHE A 74 -1.16 -1.72 -13.56
N THR A 75 -0.56 -0.82 -12.80
CA THR A 75 -0.14 0.49 -13.31
C THR A 75 0.86 0.28 -14.45
N LYS A 76 0.76 1.13 -15.46
CA LYS A 76 1.62 1.06 -16.65
C LYS A 76 3.09 0.95 -16.24
N ASN A 77 3.80 0.00 -16.87
CA ASN A 77 5.20 -0.31 -16.60
C ASN A 77 5.52 -0.75 -15.15
N CYS A 78 4.53 -1.17 -14.36
CA CYS A 78 4.74 -1.63 -12.98
C CYS A 78 5.80 -2.75 -12.93
N GLU A 79 5.63 -3.83 -13.68
CA GLU A 79 6.55 -4.97 -13.71
C GLU A 79 7.98 -4.55 -14.11
N ARG A 80 8.11 -3.67 -15.12
CA ARG A 80 9.40 -3.14 -15.56
C ARG A 80 10.08 -2.29 -14.49
N THR A 81 9.31 -1.50 -13.74
CA THR A 81 9.83 -0.66 -12.65
C THR A 81 10.35 -1.53 -11.52
N ILE A 82 9.58 -2.55 -11.12
CA ILE A 82 9.99 -3.50 -10.08
C ILE A 82 11.25 -4.26 -10.49
N ALA A 83 11.32 -4.78 -11.72
CA ALA A 83 12.50 -5.45 -12.23
C ALA A 83 13.75 -4.54 -12.17
N ALA A 84 13.62 -3.30 -12.66
CA ALA A 84 14.73 -2.34 -12.66
C ALA A 84 15.19 -1.93 -11.25
N LEU A 85 14.30 -1.91 -10.24
CA LEU A 85 14.68 -1.70 -8.85
C LEU A 85 15.40 -2.91 -8.27
N LYS A 86 14.95 -4.13 -8.57
CA LYS A 86 15.64 -5.37 -8.17
C LYS A 86 17.05 -5.46 -8.75
N ASP A 87 17.20 -5.14 -10.04
CA ASP A 87 18.51 -5.10 -10.70
C ASP A 87 19.49 -4.10 -10.03
N ARG A 88 18.93 -3.09 -9.35
CA ARG A 88 19.69 -2.11 -8.54
C ARG A 88 19.86 -2.54 -7.07
N GLY A 89 19.52 -3.78 -6.71
CA GLY A 89 19.70 -4.34 -5.38
C GLY A 89 18.68 -3.88 -4.34
N TYR A 90 17.52 -3.33 -4.76
CA TYR A 90 16.47 -2.98 -3.82
C TYR A 90 15.74 -4.21 -3.28
N LYS A 91 15.51 -4.23 -1.97
CA LYS A 91 14.43 -4.99 -1.36
C LYS A 91 13.13 -4.24 -1.60
N ILE A 92 12.06 -4.93 -1.99
CA ILE A 92 10.83 -4.27 -2.42
C ILE A 92 9.63 -4.88 -1.72
N GLY A 93 8.76 -4.04 -1.16
CA GLY A 93 7.55 -4.51 -0.50
C GLY A 93 6.34 -3.61 -0.68
N ILE A 94 5.19 -4.16 -0.27
CA ILE A 94 3.91 -3.46 -0.19
C ILE A 94 3.63 -3.11 1.27
N ILE A 95 3.27 -1.83 1.52
CA ILE A 95 2.66 -1.41 2.79
C ILE A 95 1.33 -0.73 2.44
N SER A 96 0.21 -1.40 2.74
CA SER A 96 -1.12 -0.97 2.30
C SER A 96 -2.16 -1.08 3.41
N ASP A 97 -3.16 -0.20 3.40
CA ASP A 97 -4.35 -0.29 4.24
C ASP A 97 -5.43 -1.23 3.66
N SER A 98 -5.13 -1.92 2.56
CA SER A 98 -5.92 -2.98 1.96
C SER A 98 -5.75 -4.32 2.70
N TYR A 99 -5.99 -5.46 2.06
CA TYR A 99 -5.99 -6.77 2.70
C TYR A 99 -4.85 -7.68 2.24
N THR A 100 -4.27 -8.46 3.17
CA THR A 100 -3.12 -9.35 2.93
C THR A 100 -3.33 -10.34 1.79
N ILE A 101 -4.55 -10.85 1.58
CA ILE A 101 -4.85 -11.78 0.48
C ILE A 101 -4.60 -11.09 -0.87
N ALA A 102 -5.11 -9.88 -1.04
CA ALA A 102 -4.93 -9.14 -2.28
C ALA A 102 -3.50 -8.62 -2.46
N ALA A 103 -2.91 -8.07 -1.39
CA ALA A 103 -1.54 -7.60 -1.45
C ALA A 103 -0.53 -8.74 -1.69
N GLY A 104 -0.80 -9.94 -1.14
CA GLY A 104 -0.07 -11.16 -1.44
C GLY A 104 -0.17 -11.56 -2.92
N PHE A 105 -1.38 -11.55 -3.48
CA PHE A 105 -1.58 -11.82 -4.91
C PHE A 105 -0.76 -10.87 -5.81
N VAL A 106 -0.73 -9.58 -5.48
CA VAL A 106 0.08 -8.58 -6.21
C VAL A 106 1.58 -8.84 -6.00
N ALA A 107 1.98 -9.13 -4.75
CA ALA A 107 3.37 -9.38 -4.41
C ALA A 107 3.93 -10.64 -5.09
N ASP A 108 3.16 -11.71 -5.15
CA ASP A 108 3.54 -12.96 -5.81
C ASP A 108 3.77 -12.73 -7.31
N ARG A 109 2.85 -12.02 -7.98
CA ARG A 109 2.98 -11.70 -9.41
C ARG A 109 4.16 -10.80 -9.74
N LEU A 110 4.51 -9.88 -8.84
CA LEU A 110 5.64 -8.97 -8.98
C LEU A 110 6.92 -9.53 -8.33
N ASN A 111 6.84 -10.73 -7.70
CA ASN A 111 7.91 -11.35 -6.95
C ASN A 111 8.52 -10.38 -5.91
N LEU A 112 7.71 -9.74 -5.07
CA LEU A 112 8.14 -8.80 -4.04
C LEU A 112 8.67 -9.54 -2.81
N ASP A 113 9.48 -8.84 -1.99
CA ASP A 113 10.16 -9.44 -0.82
C ASP A 113 9.23 -9.53 0.41
N PHE A 114 8.25 -8.63 0.57
CA PHE A 114 7.34 -8.63 1.71
C PHE A 114 6.03 -7.88 1.47
N VAL A 115 5.06 -8.17 2.34
CA VAL A 115 3.75 -7.50 2.39
C VAL A 115 3.41 -7.13 3.83
N MET A 116 2.92 -5.91 4.02
CA MET A 116 2.31 -5.45 5.26
C MET A 116 0.95 -4.84 4.94
N ALA A 117 -0.12 -5.51 5.41
CA ALA A 117 -1.50 -5.11 5.16
C ALA A 117 -2.44 -5.66 6.25
N ASN A 118 -3.72 -5.28 6.21
CA ASN A 118 -4.74 -5.78 7.13
C ASN A 118 -5.06 -7.26 6.85
N LYS A 119 -5.31 -8.04 7.90
CA LYS A 119 -5.64 -9.46 7.78
C LYS A 119 -7.13 -9.68 8.05
N LEU A 120 -7.90 -10.01 7.02
CA LEU A 120 -9.29 -10.45 7.20
C LEU A 120 -9.33 -11.78 7.95
N GLN A 121 -10.24 -11.90 8.90
CA GLN A 121 -10.50 -13.17 9.56
C GLN A 121 -11.39 -14.04 8.65
N ILE A 122 -10.91 -15.25 8.35
CA ILE A 122 -11.58 -16.20 7.47
C ILE A 122 -12.05 -17.40 8.31
N PHE A 123 -13.28 -17.83 8.09
CA PHE A 123 -13.82 -19.06 8.65
C PHE A 123 -14.53 -19.86 7.55
N ASN A 124 -14.17 -21.12 7.38
CA ASN A 124 -14.69 -22.00 6.34
C ASN A 124 -14.68 -21.37 4.93
N GLY A 125 -13.58 -20.69 4.57
CA GLY A 125 -13.40 -20.03 3.26
C GLY A 125 -14.19 -18.76 3.06
N LYS A 126 -14.87 -18.25 4.11
CA LYS A 126 -15.66 -17.01 4.07
C LYS A 126 -15.09 -15.95 5.00
N ILE A 127 -15.18 -14.71 4.56
CA ILE A 127 -14.84 -13.52 5.35
C ILE A 127 -15.84 -13.40 6.50
N THR A 128 -15.34 -13.28 7.75
CA THR A 128 -16.19 -13.15 8.93
C THR A 128 -16.73 -11.72 9.17
N GLY A 129 -16.20 -10.75 8.43
CA GLY A 129 -16.43 -9.32 8.67
C GLY A 129 -15.50 -8.72 9.73
N LYS A 130 -14.63 -9.52 10.35
CA LYS A 130 -13.60 -9.05 11.28
C LYS A 130 -12.26 -8.90 10.58
N VAL A 131 -11.44 -7.97 11.08
CA VAL A 131 -10.12 -7.65 10.52
C VAL A 131 -9.11 -7.43 11.65
N ASP A 132 -7.97 -8.06 11.52
CA ASP A 132 -6.80 -7.81 12.37
C ASP A 132 -5.94 -6.75 11.68
N MET A 133 -5.67 -5.65 12.39
CA MET A 133 -4.96 -4.49 11.88
C MET A 133 -3.60 -4.38 12.54
N PRO A 134 -2.50 -4.27 11.79
CA PRO A 134 -1.16 -4.17 12.37
C PRO A 134 -0.88 -2.82 13.04
N LEU A 135 -1.76 -1.83 12.88
CA LEU A 135 -1.67 -0.48 13.49
C LEU A 135 -0.23 0.11 13.45
N GLY A 136 0.36 0.39 14.61
CA GLY A 136 1.74 0.84 14.77
C GLY A 136 1.89 2.34 15.07
N TRP A 137 0.90 3.17 14.76
CA TRP A 137 0.93 4.61 15.02
C TRP A 137 0.98 4.95 16.50
N ASP A 138 0.37 4.14 17.34
CA ASP A 138 0.38 4.25 18.80
C ASP A 138 1.77 3.99 19.41
N ARG A 139 2.58 3.14 18.76
CA ARG A 139 3.92 2.77 19.21
C ARG A 139 4.98 3.83 18.96
N ILE A 140 4.78 4.67 17.92
CA ILE A 140 5.74 5.70 17.51
C ILE A 140 5.16 7.12 17.59
N GLY A 141 3.96 7.29 18.15
CA GLY A 141 3.30 8.59 18.24
C GLY A 141 2.96 9.21 16.86
N CYS A 142 2.64 8.38 15.86
CA CYS A 142 2.25 8.87 14.55
C CYS A 142 0.81 9.38 14.56
N TYR A 143 0.55 10.49 13.90
CA TYR A 143 -0.78 11.12 13.84
C TYR A 143 -1.77 10.44 12.89
N CYS A 144 -1.33 9.49 12.06
CA CYS A 144 -2.12 8.98 10.93
C CYS A 144 -3.41 8.23 11.33
N LYS A 145 -3.42 7.51 12.46
CA LYS A 145 -4.57 6.75 13.00
C LYS A 145 -5.28 5.85 11.96
N ILE A 146 -4.52 5.36 10.97
CA ILE A 146 -4.99 4.40 9.97
C ILE A 146 -4.77 2.97 10.42
N SER A 147 -5.37 1.99 9.74
CA SER A 147 -5.28 0.57 10.11
C SER A 147 -3.87 -0.02 9.98
N VAL A 148 -3.06 0.55 9.09
CA VAL A 148 -1.64 0.20 8.88
C VAL A 148 -0.83 1.48 8.89
N CYS A 149 -0.12 1.78 9.98
CA CYS A 149 0.76 2.95 10.03
C CYS A 149 1.96 2.73 9.10
N LYS A 150 1.91 3.32 7.91
CA LYS A 150 2.90 3.07 6.86
C LYS A 150 4.31 3.53 7.27
N ARG A 151 4.44 4.58 8.09
CA ARG A 151 5.73 5.00 8.67
C ARG A 151 6.30 3.92 9.59
N TYR A 152 5.51 3.41 10.54
CA TYR A 152 5.97 2.39 11.47
C TYR A 152 6.47 1.15 10.73
N HIS A 153 5.71 0.71 9.73
CA HIS A 153 6.07 -0.49 8.97
C HIS A 153 7.22 -0.27 7.99
N LEU A 154 7.40 0.93 7.45
CA LEU A 154 8.62 1.30 6.70
C LEU A 154 9.86 1.19 7.60
N GLU A 155 9.83 1.83 8.80
CA GLU A 155 10.95 1.78 9.75
C GLU A 155 11.27 0.34 10.17
N LYS A 156 10.25 -0.48 10.48
CA LYS A 156 10.43 -1.89 10.82
C LYS A 156 10.98 -2.74 9.66
N SER A 157 10.57 -2.46 8.44
CA SER A 157 11.13 -3.16 7.28
C SER A 157 12.59 -2.75 7.01
N ALA A 158 12.90 -1.47 7.17
CA ALA A 158 14.28 -0.97 7.07
C ALA A 158 15.19 -1.62 8.12
N ASP A 159 14.74 -1.69 9.37
CA ASP A 159 15.45 -2.41 10.46
C ASP A 159 15.64 -3.89 10.12
N TYR A 160 14.59 -4.58 9.65
CA TYR A 160 14.63 -6.02 9.34
C TYR A 160 15.63 -6.35 8.23
N PHE A 161 15.69 -5.51 7.18
CA PHE A 161 16.62 -5.69 6.07
C PHE A 161 17.99 -5.02 6.30
N CYS A 162 18.21 -4.44 7.47
CA CYS A 162 19.43 -3.68 7.82
C CYS A 162 19.73 -2.57 6.81
N VAL A 163 18.69 -1.84 6.37
CA VAL A 163 18.77 -0.71 5.43
C VAL A 163 18.68 0.59 6.23
N PRO A 164 19.65 1.51 6.11
CA PRO A 164 19.50 2.85 6.65
C PRO A 164 18.28 3.56 6.07
N ILE A 165 17.58 4.34 6.88
CA ILE A 165 16.31 4.96 6.46
C ILE A 165 16.49 5.95 5.29
N GLU A 166 17.64 6.59 5.21
CA GLU A 166 18.06 7.45 4.10
C GLU A 166 18.21 6.71 2.76
N ASN A 167 18.37 5.37 2.80
CA ASN A 167 18.43 4.51 1.63
C ASN A 167 17.06 3.88 1.28
N THR A 168 15.97 4.47 1.78
CA THR A 168 14.62 4.00 1.50
C THR A 168 13.91 4.88 0.49
N LEU A 169 13.08 4.25 -0.34
CA LEU A 169 12.15 4.86 -1.28
C LEU A 169 10.73 4.53 -0.84
N ALA A 170 9.86 5.53 -0.75
CA ALA A 170 8.43 5.34 -0.51
C ALA A 170 7.60 5.96 -1.64
N VAL A 171 6.64 5.21 -2.16
CA VAL A 171 5.76 5.65 -3.26
C VAL A 171 4.30 5.43 -2.87
N GLY A 172 3.47 6.47 -2.98
CA GLY A 172 2.05 6.42 -2.67
C GLY A 172 1.25 7.51 -3.37
N ASP A 173 -0.08 7.49 -3.27
CA ASP A 173 -0.97 8.32 -4.07
C ASP A 173 -1.95 9.18 -3.25
N THR A 174 -2.12 8.88 -1.95
CA THR A 174 -3.10 9.56 -1.09
C THR A 174 -2.52 10.03 0.24
N LYS A 175 -3.29 10.82 0.98
CA LYS A 175 -2.95 11.29 2.32
C LYS A 175 -2.62 10.17 3.32
N SER A 176 -3.09 8.94 3.09
CA SER A 176 -2.72 7.78 3.94
C SER A 176 -1.24 7.41 3.84
N ASP A 177 -0.55 7.87 2.80
CA ASP A 177 0.86 7.59 2.54
C ASP A 177 1.80 8.63 3.11
N ILE A 178 1.29 9.80 3.52
CA ILE A 178 2.10 10.95 3.94
C ILE A 178 3.13 10.56 4.98
N CYS A 179 2.72 9.79 6.00
CA CYS A 179 3.63 9.47 7.11
C CYS A 179 4.82 8.60 6.69
N MET A 180 4.70 7.73 5.67
CA MET A 180 5.84 6.99 5.15
C MET A 180 6.65 7.82 4.14
N ILE A 181 5.98 8.61 3.30
CA ILE A 181 6.61 9.50 2.32
C ILE A 181 7.53 10.50 3.02
N GLN A 182 7.05 11.15 4.07
CA GLN A 182 7.87 12.09 4.86
C GLN A 182 9.02 11.43 5.61
N ARG A 183 8.93 10.12 5.88
CA ARG A 183 9.94 9.39 6.66
C ARG A 183 11.02 8.76 5.84
N ALA A 184 10.72 8.42 4.60
CA ALA A 184 11.66 7.77 3.68
C ALA A 184 12.83 8.69 3.30
N GLY A 185 13.92 8.09 2.84
CA GLY A 185 15.04 8.83 2.25
C GLY A 185 14.63 9.58 0.97
N VAL A 186 13.73 8.97 0.17
CA VAL A 186 13.07 9.62 -0.96
C VAL A 186 11.58 9.27 -0.92
N GLY A 187 10.73 10.27 -0.73
CA GLY A 187 9.27 10.15 -0.75
C GLY A 187 8.67 10.65 -2.06
N ILE A 188 7.93 9.80 -2.76
CA ILE A 188 7.33 10.11 -4.07
C ILE A 188 5.81 10.07 -3.98
N ALA A 189 5.16 11.17 -4.33
CA ALA A 189 3.73 11.19 -4.62
C ALA A 189 3.50 10.78 -6.08
N PHE A 190 2.89 9.60 -6.29
CA PHE A 190 2.56 9.06 -7.60
C PHE A 190 1.08 9.34 -7.93
N MET A 191 0.81 10.03 -9.04
CA MET A 191 -0.56 10.39 -9.43
C MET A 191 -1.40 10.91 -8.25
N PRO A 192 -0.88 11.88 -7.47
CA PRO A 192 -1.43 12.28 -6.18
C PRO A 192 -2.88 12.75 -6.27
N LYS A 193 -3.74 12.25 -5.37
CA LYS A 193 -5.18 12.52 -5.35
C LYS A 193 -5.58 13.68 -4.45
N ASP A 194 -4.65 14.15 -3.62
CA ASP A 194 -4.88 15.29 -2.72
C ASP A 194 -3.65 16.20 -2.64
N GLU A 195 -3.86 17.45 -2.22
CA GLU A 195 -2.80 18.45 -2.14
C GLU A 195 -1.86 18.22 -0.94
N GLU A 196 -2.34 17.52 0.10
CA GLU A 196 -1.55 17.25 1.29
C GLU A 196 -0.36 16.32 0.96
N ILE A 197 -0.60 15.27 0.17
CA ILE A 197 0.49 14.35 -0.21
C ILE A 197 1.50 15.02 -1.15
N LYS A 198 1.04 15.92 -2.05
CA LYS A 198 1.94 16.70 -2.91
C LYS A 198 2.91 17.55 -2.10
N LYS A 199 2.39 18.23 -1.07
CA LYS A 199 3.19 19.07 -0.18
C LYS A 199 4.15 18.28 0.71
N ALA A 200 3.80 17.04 1.01
CA ALA A 200 4.56 16.16 1.90
C ALA A 200 5.69 15.41 1.19
N SER A 201 5.66 15.34 -0.14
CA SER A 201 6.58 14.52 -0.94
C SER A 201 7.81 15.30 -1.42
N ASP A 202 8.94 14.60 -1.56
CA ASP A 202 10.16 15.14 -2.16
C ASP A 202 10.01 15.29 -3.69
N LYS A 203 9.28 14.38 -4.30
CA LYS A 203 9.08 14.27 -5.74
C LYS A 203 7.63 13.95 -6.08
N ILE A 204 7.19 14.43 -7.24
CA ILE A 204 5.83 14.20 -7.75
C ILE A 204 5.93 13.58 -9.14
N VAL A 205 5.16 12.52 -9.37
CA VAL A 205 4.96 11.90 -10.69
C VAL A 205 3.48 12.09 -11.07
N ASN A 206 3.22 12.95 -12.05
CA ASN A 206 1.87 13.24 -12.54
C ASN A 206 1.49 12.42 -13.80
N GLU A 207 2.36 11.52 -14.24
CA GLU A 207 2.10 10.64 -15.37
C GLU A 207 1.70 9.25 -14.85
N PRO A 208 0.68 8.58 -15.45
CA PRO A 208 0.25 7.24 -15.02
C PRO A 208 1.21 6.15 -15.53
N ASP A 209 2.51 6.35 -15.35
CA ASP A 209 3.58 5.47 -15.76
C ASP A 209 4.58 5.31 -14.62
N LEU A 210 4.59 4.13 -13.99
CA LEU A 210 5.39 3.88 -12.81
C LEU A 210 6.90 3.93 -13.09
N LEU A 211 7.30 3.76 -14.36
CA LEU A 211 8.71 3.86 -14.76
C LEU A 211 9.33 5.23 -14.43
N LYS A 212 8.50 6.28 -14.36
CA LYS A 212 8.95 7.64 -14.01
C LYS A 212 9.52 7.75 -12.58
N VAL A 213 9.15 6.84 -11.70
CA VAL A 213 9.73 6.73 -10.34
C VAL A 213 11.24 6.53 -10.42
N LEU A 214 11.74 5.79 -11.42
CA LEU A 214 13.16 5.51 -11.58
C LEU A 214 14.02 6.75 -11.86
N ASN A 215 13.43 7.86 -12.28
CA ASN A 215 14.15 9.13 -12.47
C ASN A 215 14.68 9.72 -11.16
N PHE A 216 14.12 9.31 -10.03
CA PHE A 216 14.45 9.80 -8.69
C PHE A 216 15.21 8.79 -7.85
N VAL A 217 15.53 7.64 -8.43
CA VAL A 217 16.30 6.57 -7.80
C VAL A 217 17.75 6.69 -8.26
N ASN A 218 18.69 6.72 -7.31
CA ASN A 218 20.10 6.77 -7.64
C ASN A 218 20.46 5.61 -8.58
N LYS A 219 21.18 5.93 -9.65
CA LYS A 219 21.78 4.90 -10.50
C LYS A 219 22.78 4.14 -9.62
N ALA A 220 22.66 2.81 -9.59
CA ALA A 220 23.71 1.99 -9.01
C ALA A 220 25.04 2.34 -9.72
N PHE A 221 26.06 2.63 -8.93
CA PHE A 221 27.43 2.80 -9.42
C PHE A 221 27.99 1.46 -9.85
#